data_d10895c643d50576bc53626932dc7e2d
#
_entry.id   d10895c643d50576bc53626932dc7e2d
#
_cell.length_a   1.000
_cell.length_b   1.000
_cell.length_c   1.000
_cell.angle_alpha   90.00
_cell.angle_beta   90.00
_cell.angle_gamma   90.00
#
_symmetry.space_group_name_H-M   'P 1'
#
loop_
_entity.id
_entity.type
_entity.pdbx_description
1 polymer ?
#
loop_
_entity_poly.entity_id
_entity_poly.type
_entity_poly.pdbx_seq_one_letter_code
_entity_poly.pdbx_strand_id
1 'polypeptide(L)'
;EESLRSVPDTYRQASLALGAGKAQTITRVVLPCAMPGMLTGAILGVARAAGETAAIMFTAAVFYTPKNPDSIFSSVMALPYHMYVLATAGTDIEKTRPLQYGTGLVLILLVLGMNLLAIILRDHLQRRHHA
;
A
#
# COMPACT_ATOMS: atom_id res chain seq x y z
N GLU A 1 5.12 12.72 5.34
CA GLU A 1 5.73 13.78 6.14
C GLU A 1 7.25 13.78 5.93
N GLU A 2 7.94 12.66 6.15
CA GLU A 2 9.39 12.50 6.00
C GLU A 2 9.89 12.95 4.62
N SER A 3 9.21 12.55 3.55
CA SER A 3 9.57 12.92 2.18
C SER A 3 9.51 14.44 1.91
N LEU A 4 8.64 15.16 2.61
CA LEU A 4 8.57 16.61 2.51
C LEU A 4 9.68 17.28 3.34
N ARG A 5 10.10 16.68 4.44
CA ARG A 5 11.21 17.15 5.28
C ARG A 5 12.56 16.88 4.64
N SER A 6 12.68 15.82 3.84
CA SER A 6 13.94 15.48 3.17
C SER A 6 14.33 16.44 2.04
N VAL A 7 13.41 17.33 1.60
CA VAL A 7 13.72 18.36 0.62
C VAL A 7 14.59 19.45 1.28
N PRO A 8 15.81 19.71 0.77
CA PRO A 8 16.72 20.69 1.34
C PRO A 8 16.10 22.08 1.46
N ASP A 9 16.33 22.75 2.56
CA ASP A 9 15.81 24.11 2.79
C ASP A 9 16.36 25.14 1.81
N THR A 10 17.53 24.88 1.21
CA THR A 10 18.10 25.71 0.15
C THR A 10 17.16 25.91 -1.03
N TYR A 11 16.42 24.87 -1.44
CA TYR A 11 15.42 25.00 -2.53
C TYR A 11 14.25 25.91 -2.14
N ARG A 12 13.82 25.84 -0.87
CA ARG A 12 12.77 26.70 -0.34
C ARG A 12 13.21 28.16 -0.28
N GLN A 13 14.42 28.38 0.25
CA GLN A 13 15.00 29.72 0.37
C GLN A 13 15.26 30.35 -1.00
N ALA A 14 15.81 29.59 -1.95
CA ALA A 14 16.01 30.07 -3.31
C ALA A 14 14.72 30.51 -4.00
N SER A 15 13.65 29.70 -3.87
CA SER A 15 12.34 30.04 -4.42
C SER A 15 11.76 31.32 -3.80
N LEU A 16 11.87 31.46 -2.47
CA LEU A 16 11.40 32.66 -1.77
C LEU A 16 12.23 33.89 -2.13
N ALA A 17 13.56 33.76 -2.31
CA ALA A 17 14.45 34.83 -2.73
C ALA A 17 14.12 35.37 -4.14
N LEU A 18 13.59 34.48 -5.01
CA LEU A 18 13.07 34.88 -6.34
C LEU A 18 11.68 35.52 -6.29
N GLY A 19 11.14 35.77 -5.09
CA GLY A 19 9.84 36.43 -4.91
C GLY A 19 8.63 35.51 -4.96
N ALA A 20 8.81 34.18 -4.97
CA ALA A 20 7.71 33.26 -4.94
C ALA A 20 6.99 33.26 -3.59
N GLY A 21 5.67 33.21 -3.58
CA GLY A 21 4.89 33.04 -2.36
C GLY A 21 5.03 31.64 -1.76
N LYS A 22 4.76 31.48 -0.45
CA LYS A 22 4.85 30.18 0.26
C LYS A 22 4.07 29.05 -0.44
N ALA A 23 2.85 29.30 -0.88
CA ALA A 23 2.02 28.33 -1.60
C ALA A 23 2.67 27.91 -2.93
N GLN A 24 3.23 28.86 -3.65
CA GLN A 24 3.90 28.63 -4.93
C GLN A 24 5.20 27.83 -4.74
N THR A 25 5.98 28.13 -3.69
CA THR A 25 7.18 27.38 -3.33
C THR A 25 6.82 25.92 -3.00
N ILE A 26 5.76 25.68 -2.22
CA ILE A 26 5.32 24.33 -1.88
C ILE A 26 4.88 23.56 -3.13
N THR A 27 4.02 24.12 -3.95
CA THR A 27 3.41 23.40 -5.07
C THR A 27 4.34 23.22 -6.26
N ARG A 28 5.25 24.17 -6.52
CA ARG A 28 6.12 24.14 -7.70
C ARG A 28 7.54 23.64 -7.44
N VAL A 29 7.99 23.68 -6.18
CA VAL A 29 9.36 23.30 -5.84
C VAL A 29 9.37 22.10 -4.86
N VAL A 30 8.77 22.25 -3.68
CA VAL A 30 8.86 21.25 -2.64
C VAL A 30 8.13 19.96 -3.00
N LEU A 31 6.89 20.09 -3.47
CA LEU A 31 6.04 18.93 -3.78
C LEU A 31 6.61 18.07 -4.92
N PRO A 32 7.05 18.61 -6.06
CA PRO A 32 7.69 17.82 -7.11
C PRO A 32 8.97 17.12 -6.63
N CYS A 33 9.80 17.81 -5.85
CA CYS A 33 11.02 17.21 -5.29
C CYS A 33 10.73 16.09 -4.27
N ALA A 34 9.64 16.19 -3.51
CA ALA A 34 9.24 15.19 -2.53
C ALA A 34 8.50 13.97 -3.15
N MET A 35 7.96 14.09 -4.37
CA MET A 35 7.14 13.07 -5.02
C MET A 35 7.76 11.66 -5.02
N PRO A 36 9.04 11.46 -5.33
CA PRO A 36 9.65 10.13 -5.30
C PRO A 36 9.56 9.45 -3.94
N GLY A 37 9.84 10.19 -2.87
CA GLY A 37 9.73 9.70 -1.50
C GLY A 37 8.28 9.44 -1.07
N MET A 38 7.35 10.29 -1.49
CA MET A 38 5.91 10.11 -1.23
C MET A 38 5.37 8.85 -1.90
N LEU A 39 5.76 8.59 -3.16
CA LEU A 39 5.39 7.37 -3.87
C LEU A 39 5.92 6.12 -3.17
N THR A 40 7.18 6.16 -2.74
CA THR A 40 7.77 5.04 -1.97
C THR A 40 7.00 4.77 -0.68
N GLY A 41 6.65 5.81 0.07
CA GLY A 41 5.84 5.67 1.28
C GLY A 41 4.43 5.11 1.02
N ALA A 42 3.79 5.54 -0.06
CA ALA A 42 2.49 5.02 -0.47
C ALA A 42 2.55 3.53 -0.83
N ILE A 43 3.57 3.11 -1.60
CA ILE A 43 3.80 1.72 -1.97
C ILE A 43 3.97 0.83 -0.73
N LEU A 44 4.83 1.25 0.21
CA LEU A 44 5.05 0.53 1.45
C LEU A 44 3.77 0.45 2.31
N GLY A 45 2.97 1.52 2.32
CA GLY A 45 1.68 1.55 3.02
C GLY A 45 0.67 0.55 2.43
N VAL A 46 0.55 0.51 1.10
CA VAL A 46 -0.33 -0.45 0.41
C VAL A 46 0.13 -1.89 0.62
N ALA A 47 1.44 -2.15 0.51
CA ALA A 47 2.00 -3.48 0.74
C ALA A 47 1.71 -3.98 2.16
N ARG A 48 1.85 -3.10 3.16
CA ARG A 48 1.52 -3.41 4.55
C ARG A 48 0.03 -3.69 4.73
N ALA A 49 -0.83 -2.82 4.20
CA ALA A 49 -2.28 -2.97 4.29
C ALA A 49 -2.79 -4.27 3.64
N ALA A 50 -2.18 -4.69 2.53
CA ALA A 50 -2.53 -5.94 1.84
C ALA A 50 -2.24 -7.20 2.69
N GLY A 51 -1.26 -7.15 3.59
CA GLY A 51 -0.91 -8.24 4.52
C GLY A 51 -1.52 -8.11 5.92
N GLU A 52 -2.30 -7.05 6.18
CA GLU A 52 -2.86 -6.81 7.52
C GLU A 52 -3.95 -7.82 7.85
N THR A 53 -3.73 -8.60 8.91
CA THR A 53 -4.68 -9.64 9.36
C THR A 53 -5.44 -9.21 10.59
N ALA A 54 -4.73 -8.68 11.61
CA ALA A 54 -5.30 -8.45 12.93
C ALA A 54 -6.39 -7.38 12.93
N ALA A 55 -6.14 -6.23 12.31
CA ALA A 55 -7.12 -5.15 12.26
C ALA A 55 -8.38 -5.54 11.48
N ILE A 56 -8.22 -6.23 10.35
CA ILE A 56 -9.34 -6.66 9.51
C ILE A 56 -10.18 -7.72 10.20
N MET A 57 -9.55 -8.65 10.94
CA MET A 57 -10.23 -9.71 11.69
C MET A 57 -11.25 -9.16 12.69
N PHE A 58 -10.92 -8.05 13.36
CA PHE A 58 -11.80 -7.46 14.37
C PHE A 58 -12.83 -6.47 13.80
N THR A 59 -12.73 -6.09 12.54
CA THR A 59 -13.57 -5.02 11.98
C THR A 59 -14.53 -5.50 10.90
N ALA A 60 -14.07 -6.15 9.87
CA ALA A 60 -14.86 -6.38 8.67
C ALA A 60 -14.73 -7.78 8.06
N ALA A 61 -13.75 -8.58 8.50
CA ALA A 61 -13.50 -9.86 7.87
C ALA A 61 -14.49 -10.94 8.31
N VAL A 62 -14.94 -11.71 7.34
CA VAL A 62 -15.66 -12.97 7.55
C VAL A 62 -14.91 -14.10 6.84
N PHE A 63 -15.03 -15.32 7.39
CA PHE A 63 -14.36 -16.49 6.81
C PHE A 63 -14.91 -16.83 5.42
N TYR A 64 -16.23 -16.74 5.28
CA TYR A 64 -16.90 -17.05 4.01
C TYR A 64 -18.11 -16.13 3.81
N THR A 65 -18.25 -15.59 2.62
CA THR A 65 -19.45 -14.91 2.14
C THR A 65 -19.71 -15.27 0.67
N PRO A 66 -20.93 -15.73 0.32
CA PRO A 66 -21.27 -16.08 -1.05
C PRO A 66 -21.60 -14.86 -1.92
N LYS A 67 -21.73 -13.68 -1.32
CA LYS A 67 -22.11 -12.44 -2.03
C LYS A 67 -20.96 -11.46 -2.07
N ASN A 68 -20.86 -10.74 -3.18
CA ASN A 68 -19.96 -9.60 -3.26
C ASN A 68 -20.45 -8.46 -2.36
N PRO A 69 -19.57 -7.65 -1.80
CA PRO A 69 -19.95 -6.52 -0.94
C PRO A 69 -20.70 -5.46 -1.76
N ASP A 70 -21.90 -5.10 -1.29
CA ASP A 70 -22.77 -4.07 -1.91
C ASP A 70 -22.58 -2.68 -1.27
N SER A 71 -21.87 -2.60 -0.15
CA SER A 71 -21.65 -1.39 0.62
C SER A 71 -20.26 -1.39 1.27
N ILE A 72 -19.76 -0.21 1.60
CA ILE A 72 -18.52 -0.04 2.38
C ILE A 72 -18.64 -0.62 3.81
N PHE A 73 -19.84 -0.86 4.29
CA PHE A 73 -20.12 -1.51 5.59
C PHE A 73 -20.37 -3.01 5.48
N SER A 74 -20.32 -3.58 4.26
CA SER A 74 -20.47 -5.02 4.09
C SER A 74 -19.25 -5.76 4.59
N SER A 75 -19.47 -6.91 5.20
CA SER A 75 -18.37 -7.83 5.55
C SER A 75 -17.70 -8.37 4.31
N VAL A 76 -16.38 -8.54 4.34
CA VAL A 76 -15.57 -8.98 3.21
C VAL A 76 -14.73 -10.20 3.56
N MET A 77 -14.46 -11.05 2.57
CA MET A 77 -13.45 -12.09 2.68
C MET A 77 -12.07 -11.48 2.44
N ALA A 78 -11.19 -11.57 3.43
CA ALA A 78 -9.80 -11.15 3.31
C ALA A 78 -8.90 -12.38 3.29
N LEU A 79 -8.03 -12.49 2.28
CA LEU A 79 -7.10 -13.63 2.13
C LEU A 79 -6.23 -13.89 3.36
N PRO A 80 -5.66 -12.86 4.04
CA PRO A 80 -4.88 -13.07 5.25
C PRO A 80 -5.71 -13.67 6.39
N TYR A 81 -6.94 -13.19 6.57
CA TYR A 81 -7.86 -13.73 7.58
C TYR A 81 -8.32 -15.16 7.23
N HIS A 82 -8.64 -15.43 5.97
CA HIS A 82 -9.01 -16.75 5.50
C HIS A 82 -7.89 -17.76 5.77
N MET A 83 -6.64 -17.40 5.46
CA MET A 83 -5.46 -18.22 5.75
C MET A 83 -5.30 -18.46 7.25
N TYR A 84 -5.49 -17.44 8.08
CA TYR A 84 -5.42 -17.57 9.55
C TYR A 84 -6.45 -18.57 10.08
N VAL A 85 -7.71 -18.49 9.64
CA VAL A 85 -8.77 -19.40 10.05
C VAL A 85 -8.50 -20.83 9.60
N LEU A 86 -8.04 -21.04 8.35
CA LEU A 86 -7.64 -22.37 7.88
C LEU A 86 -6.51 -22.97 8.71
N ALA A 87 -5.59 -22.13 9.20
CA ALA A 87 -4.46 -22.58 10.01
C ALA A 87 -4.84 -22.91 11.48
N THR A 88 -5.84 -22.19 12.02
CA THR A 88 -6.17 -22.26 13.47
C THR A 88 -7.42 -23.06 13.77
N ALA A 89 -8.42 -23.03 12.88
CA ALA A 89 -9.75 -23.62 13.11
C ALA A 89 -10.04 -24.85 12.22
N GLY A 90 -9.09 -25.30 11.42
CA GLY A 90 -9.25 -26.48 10.57
C GLY A 90 -9.33 -27.75 11.41
N THR A 91 -10.49 -28.43 11.39
CA THR A 91 -10.72 -29.68 12.13
C THR A 91 -10.06 -30.91 11.49
N ASP A 92 -9.74 -30.83 10.20
CA ASP A 92 -9.08 -31.89 9.43
C ASP A 92 -7.81 -31.33 8.78
N ILE A 93 -6.69 -31.52 9.46
CA ILE A 93 -5.39 -30.95 9.06
C ILE A 93 -4.94 -31.45 7.69
N GLU A 94 -5.22 -32.68 7.33
CA GLU A 94 -4.79 -33.23 6.04
C GLU A 94 -5.55 -32.64 4.86
N LYS A 95 -6.83 -32.36 5.03
CA LYS A 95 -7.66 -31.74 3.98
C LYS A 95 -7.48 -30.23 3.87
N THR A 96 -7.18 -29.55 4.99
CA THR A 96 -7.00 -28.10 5.00
C THR A 96 -5.61 -27.66 4.57
N ARG A 97 -4.58 -28.49 4.70
CA ARG A 97 -3.20 -28.17 4.28
C ARG A 97 -3.09 -27.70 2.80
N PRO A 98 -3.62 -28.41 1.81
CA PRO A 98 -3.53 -27.97 0.42
C PRO A 98 -4.16 -26.59 0.20
N LEU A 99 -5.29 -26.32 0.87
CA LEU A 99 -5.97 -25.01 0.81
C LEU A 99 -5.15 -23.92 1.48
N GLN A 100 -4.49 -24.21 2.61
CA GLN A 100 -3.58 -23.25 3.27
C GLN A 100 -2.42 -22.85 2.37
N TYR A 101 -1.73 -23.83 1.78
CA TYR A 101 -0.61 -23.55 0.88
C TYR A 101 -1.09 -22.81 -0.39
N GLY A 102 -2.23 -23.19 -0.94
CA GLY A 102 -2.83 -22.51 -2.10
C GLY A 102 -3.17 -21.05 -1.78
N THR A 103 -3.83 -20.80 -0.65
CA THR A 103 -4.19 -19.43 -0.22
C THR A 103 -2.93 -18.60 0.08
N GLY A 104 -1.93 -19.19 0.74
CA GLY A 104 -0.66 -18.54 1.02
C GLY A 104 0.11 -18.19 -0.26
N LEU A 105 0.14 -19.10 -1.23
CA LEU A 105 0.78 -18.85 -2.53
C LEU A 105 0.10 -17.70 -3.27
N VAL A 106 -1.24 -17.70 -3.34
CA VAL A 106 -2.01 -16.61 -3.96
C VAL A 106 -1.75 -15.27 -3.27
N LEU A 107 -1.73 -15.25 -1.94
CA LEU A 107 -1.44 -14.04 -1.17
C LEU A 107 -0.04 -13.51 -1.46
N ILE A 108 0.97 -14.37 -1.47
CA ILE A 108 2.36 -13.98 -1.79
C ILE A 108 2.45 -13.42 -3.22
N LEU A 109 1.88 -14.11 -4.19
CA LEU A 109 1.89 -13.66 -5.59
C LEU A 109 1.17 -12.32 -5.76
N LEU A 110 0.06 -12.12 -5.08
CA LEU A 110 -0.70 -10.87 -5.11
C LEU A 110 0.12 -9.72 -4.52
N VAL A 111 0.70 -9.91 -3.33
CA VAL A 111 1.49 -8.86 -2.66
C VAL A 111 2.76 -8.55 -3.45
N LEU A 112 3.47 -9.57 -3.94
CA LEU A 112 4.67 -9.37 -4.78
C LEU A 112 4.31 -8.68 -6.10
N GLY A 113 3.22 -9.09 -6.75
CA GLY A 113 2.73 -8.48 -7.98
C GLY A 113 2.38 -7.01 -7.81
N MET A 114 1.65 -6.67 -6.74
CA MET A 114 1.32 -5.28 -6.41
C MET A 114 2.58 -4.45 -6.14
N ASN A 115 3.53 -4.99 -5.37
CA ASN A 115 4.79 -4.30 -5.07
C ASN A 115 5.62 -4.08 -6.34
N LEU A 116 5.73 -5.08 -7.20
CA LEU A 116 6.45 -4.98 -8.47
C LEU A 116 5.81 -3.92 -9.38
N LEU A 117 4.48 -3.95 -9.53
CA LEU A 117 3.74 -2.95 -10.30
C LEU A 117 3.99 -1.54 -9.77
N ALA A 118 3.94 -1.37 -8.46
CA ALA A 118 4.16 -0.10 -7.80
C ALA A 118 5.60 0.43 -7.99
N ILE A 119 6.63 -0.46 -7.96
CA ILE A 119 8.02 -0.10 -8.24
C ILE A 119 8.18 0.35 -9.69
N ILE A 120 7.60 -0.39 -10.65
CA ILE A 120 7.66 -0.04 -12.07
C ILE A 120 6.99 1.32 -12.32
N LEU A 121 5.82 1.56 -11.74
CA LEU A 121 5.13 2.84 -11.85
C LEU A 121 5.97 3.98 -11.26
N ARG A 122 6.60 3.76 -10.11
CA ARG A 122 7.49 4.74 -9.50
C ARG A 122 8.66 5.10 -10.42
N ASP A 123 9.35 4.10 -10.95
CA ASP A 123 10.49 4.32 -11.83
C ASP A 123 10.08 5.04 -13.12
N HIS A 124 8.93 4.70 -13.68
CA HIS A 124 8.40 5.39 -14.86
C HIS A 124 8.08 6.86 -14.59
N LEU A 125 7.47 7.17 -13.45
CA LEU A 125 7.16 8.55 -13.04
C LEU A 125 8.42 9.36 -12.74
N GLN A 126 9.43 8.75 -12.10
CA GLN A 126 10.69 9.42 -11.79
C GLN A 126 11.46 9.82 -13.05
N ARG A 127 11.52 8.96 -14.06
CA ARG A 127 12.22 9.24 -15.33
C ARG A 127 11.61 10.43 -16.09
N ARG A 128 10.30 10.67 -15.95
CA ARG A 128 9.62 11.81 -16.59
C ARG A 128 9.91 13.16 -15.92
N HIS A 129 10.35 13.17 -14.67
CA HIS A 129 10.66 14.40 -13.93
C HIS A 129 12.13 14.81 -14.04
N HIS A 130 13.00 13.96 -14.57
CA HIS A 130 14.42 14.27 -14.80
C HIS A 130 14.74 14.59 -16.27
N ALA A 131 13.77 14.57 -17.17
CA ALA A 131 13.86 15.03 -18.55
C ALA A 131 13.21 16.41 -18.71
#